data_765723f558699ea14f3e0a39386fe459
#
_entry.id   765723f558699ea14f3e0a39386fe459
#
_cell.length_a   1.000
_cell.length_b   1.000
_cell.length_c   1.000
_cell.angle_alpha   90.00
_cell.angle_beta   90.00
_cell.angle_gamma   90.00
#
_symmetry.space_group_name_H-M   'P 1'
#
loop_
_entity.id
_entity.type
_entity.pdbx_description
1 polymer ?
#
loop_
_entity_poly.entity_id
_entity_poly.type
_entity_poly.pdbx_seq_one_letter_code
_entity_poly.pdbx_strand_id
1 'polypeptide(L)'
;MLRQGLARMMCGLAAGALLLAAGATAQADDANKTLKIGVIYDLTGPFAGGGSELHYLGAKTMIDYFISKGPIEGYKIEAVYADGQSKPDVVINEATRLIEQEKVDMLLGFYSSAECVPAAARIEEFKKFMWITTCIASPVLLDRHLKYVFRPQPFGQQWGLTAADMISANAKTMLGKDPKDVRVAIIHEDGAYGVDVAKGNENGSKKGGLNIVLNEGYSATAPDLSSLVTKLKRARPDVIFHTGYNPDISLFLRQARELGLRFSVFIGQGAGYTDYTRIKQAVGNDANYFFDVDPISIWDTNQKALSPELPPMIKMIGDAYMKAKPDTIIKSPHVGMAASNTYLFLSDVLPRAIKKYGGVSADALAKAARETAIPDGGTMLGFGVKFDGIDEPMAGQNTRAFPVVIQYIDDKAYVVWPKSQQQREPMKLPASSPYAAQ
;
A
#
# COMPACT_ATOMS: atom_id res chain seq x y z
N MET A 1 -67.64 -54.36 -29.44
CA MET A 1 -67.46 -52.94 -29.27
C MET A 1 -66.98 -52.62 -27.85
N LEU A 2 -65.82 -53.10 -27.48
CA LEU A 2 -65.24 -52.86 -26.13
C LEU A 2 -63.72 -53.06 -26.17
N ARG A 3 -62.99 -52.32 -27.01
CA ARG A 3 -61.50 -52.34 -27.04
C ARG A 3 -60.84 -51.03 -27.53
N GLN A 4 -61.56 -49.94 -27.57
CA GLN A 4 -60.97 -48.64 -28.00
C GLN A 4 -61.01 -47.54 -26.96
N GLY A 5 -61.36 -47.79 -25.69
CA GLY A 5 -61.47 -46.82 -24.62
C GLY A 5 -60.28 -46.66 -23.73
N LEU A 6 -59.27 -47.57 -23.72
CA LEU A 6 -58.14 -47.51 -22.74
C LEU A 6 -56.85 -46.89 -23.26
N ALA A 7 -56.73 -46.57 -24.55
CA ALA A 7 -55.48 -46.05 -25.12
C ALA A 7 -55.36 -44.51 -25.08
N ARG A 8 -56.43 -43.79 -24.72
CA ARG A 8 -56.41 -42.29 -24.66
C ARG A 8 -56.21 -41.67 -23.30
N MET A 9 -56.15 -42.45 -22.24
CA MET A 9 -56.01 -41.96 -20.88
C MET A 9 -54.60 -42.05 -20.32
N MET A 10 -53.64 -42.68 -21.01
CA MET A 10 -52.21 -42.78 -20.57
C MET A 10 -51.24 -41.75 -21.18
N CYS A 11 -51.66 -40.98 -22.19
CA CYS A 11 -50.78 -39.90 -22.77
C CYS A 11 -50.91 -38.57 -22.09
N GLY A 12 -51.86 -38.35 -21.18
CA GLY A 12 -52.05 -37.07 -20.48
C GLY A 12 -51.22 -36.88 -19.21
N LEU A 13 -50.68 -37.97 -18.62
CA LEU A 13 -49.91 -37.91 -17.37
C LEU A 13 -48.39 -37.85 -17.54
N ALA A 14 -47.85 -38.13 -18.74
CA ALA A 14 -46.42 -38.08 -19.03
C ALA A 14 -45.92 -36.67 -19.42
N ALA A 15 -46.81 -35.79 -19.90
CA ALA A 15 -46.42 -34.41 -20.31
C ALA A 15 -46.38 -33.40 -19.13
N GLY A 16 -47.06 -33.70 -18.01
CA GLY A 16 -47.08 -32.86 -16.81
C GLY A 16 -45.86 -33.02 -15.89
N ALA A 17 -45.15 -34.19 -15.98
CA ALA A 17 -43.99 -34.48 -15.13
C ALA A 17 -42.65 -33.93 -15.69
N LEU A 18 -42.59 -33.64 -17.02
CA LEU A 18 -41.37 -33.07 -17.63
C LEU A 18 -41.24 -31.55 -17.52
N LEU A 19 -42.32 -30.82 -17.22
CA LEU A 19 -42.29 -29.36 -17.04
C LEU A 19 -41.98 -28.94 -15.62
N LEU A 20 -42.04 -29.83 -14.63
CA LEU A 20 -41.64 -29.57 -13.23
C LEU A 20 -40.16 -29.89 -12.96
N ALA A 21 -39.49 -30.65 -13.83
CA ALA A 21 -38.06 -30.94 -13.68
C ALA A 21 -37.12 -29.88 -14.31
N ALA A 22 -37.64 -29.00 -15.20
CA ALA A 22 -36.85 -27.95 -15.86
C ALA A 22 -36.75 -26.67 -14.98
N GLY A 23 -37.59 -26.54 -13.94
CA GLY A 23 -37.54 -25.36 -13.02
C GLY A 23 -36.62 -25.53 -11.81
N ALA A 24 -36.13 -26.75 -11.53
CA ALA A 24 -35.30 -27.01 -10.34
C ALA A 24 -33.80 -27.00 -10.58
N THR A 25 -33.35 -26.97 -11.86
CA THR A 25 -31.91 -26.99 -12.19
C THR A 25 -31.29 -25.61 -12.31
N ALA A 26 -32.09 -24.54 -12.42
CA ALA A 26 -31.57 -23.17 -12.49
C ALA A 26 -31.23 -22.54 -11.10
N GLN A 27 -31.71 -23.18 -10.01
CA GLN A 27 -31.52 -22.64 -8.65
C GLN A 27 -30.41 -23.35 -7.85
N ALA A 28 -29.85 -24.45 -8.38
CA ALA A 28 -28.81 -25.25 -7.73
C ALA A 28 -27.38 -24.74 -8.03
N ASP A 29 -27.19 -23.92 -9.09
CA ASP A 29 -25.86 -23.45 -9.51
C ASP A 29 -25.39 -22.15 -8.81
N ASP A 30 -26.30 -21.41 -8.15
CA ASP A 30 -25.96 -20.17 -7.48
C ASP A 30 -25.42 -20.35 -6.06
N ALA A 31 -25.55 -21.52 -5.47
CA ALA A 31 -25.21 -21.75 -4.04
C ALA A 31 -23.71 -21.94 -3.76
N ASN A 32 -22.84 -22.05 -4.78
CA ASN A 32 -21.42 -22.41 -4.63
C ASN A 32 -20.43 -21.53 -5.39
N LYS A 33 -20.83 -20.34 -5.82
CA LYS A 33 -19.87 -19.41 -6.42
C LYS A 33 -18.90 -18.89 -5.36
N THR A 34 -17.61 -19.04 -5.59
CA THR A 34 -16.55 -18.60 -4.68
C THR A 34 -15.56 -17.72 -5.41
N LEU A 35 -15.12 -16.62 -4.76
CA LEU A 35 -13.89 -15.92 -5.12
C LEU A 35 -12.81 -16.39 -4.14
N LYS A 36 -11.80 -17.10 -4.62
CA LYS A 36 -10.67 -17.55 -3.84
C LYS A 36 -9.48 -16.59 -4.03
N ILE A 37 -9.09 -15.90 -2.97
CA ILE A 37 -8.05 -14.87 -2.97
C ILE A 37 -6.76 -15.45 -2.38
N GLY A 38 -5.66 -15.44 -3.13
CA GLY A 38 -4.33 -15.67 -2.60
C GLY A 38 -3.78 -14.38 -1.98
N VAL A 39 -3.40 -14.42 -0.72
CA VAL A 39 -2.90 -13.25 0.02
C VAL A 39 -1.45 -13.48 0.41
N ILE A 40 -0.54 -12.65 -0.11
CA ILE A 40 0.91 -12.79 0.12
C ILE A 40 1.46 -11.58 0.84
N TYR A 41 2.07 -11.81 2.00
CA TYR A 41 2.83 -10.84 2.79
C TYR A 41 4.04 -11.53 3.42
N ASP A 42 5.01 -10.74 3.90
CA ASP A 42 6.09 -11.27 4.71
C ASP A 42 5.61 -11.42 6.16
N LEU A 43 5.32 -12.64 6.55
CA LEU A 43 4.94 -12.99 7.93
C LEU A 43 6.18 -13.37 8.77
N THR A 44 7.27 -13.74 8.09
CA THR A 44 8.58 -14.00 8.67
C THR A 44 9.68 -13.29 7.87
N GLY A 45 10.92 -13.30 8.38
CA GLY A 45 12.05 -12.61 7.74
C GLY A 45 12.22 -11.16 8.18
N PRO A 46 13.23 -10.45 7.64
CA PRO A 46 13.62 -9.12 8.12
C PRO A 46 12.57 -8.03 7.88
N PHE A 47 11.69 -8.17 6.88
CA PHE A 47 10.68 -7.17 6.56
C PHE A 47 9.31 -7.45 7.22
N ALA A 48 9.17 -8.58 7.92
CA ALA A 48 7.91 -8.96 8.57
C ALA A 48 7.51 -7.94 9.64
N GLY A 49 8.38 -7.75 10.63
CA GLY A 49 8.05 -6.95 11.80
C GLY A 49 8.04 -5.44 11.54
N GLY A 50 6.94 -4.76 11.89
CA GLY A 50 6.78 -3.31 11.80
C GLY A 50 6.49 -2.78 10.40
N GLY A 51 6.64 -3.59 9.38
CA GLY A 51 6.34 -3.25 7.98
C GLY A 51 5.21 -4.12 7.44
N SER A 52 5.55 -5.28 6.90
CA SER A 52 4.60 -6.20 6.26
C SER A 52 3.45 -6.62 7.19
N GLU A 53 3.74 -6.87 8.48
CA GLU A 53 2.70 -7.26 9.46
C GLU A 53 1.59 -6.21 9.63
N LEU A 54 1.91 -4.91 9.51
CA LEU A 54 0.92 -3.84 9.62
C LEU A 54 -0.01 -3.81 8.41
N HIS A 55 0.55 -4.00 7.22
CA HIS A 55 -0.25 -4.12 6.00
C HIS A 55 -1.11 -5.40 6.00
N TYR A 56 -0.52 -6.53 6.41
CA TYR A 56 -1.25 -7.78 6.58
C TYR A 56 -2.44 -7.62 7.53
N LEU A 57 -2.22 -6.97 8.68
CA LEU A 57 -3.29 -6.71 9.66
C LEU A 57 -4.44 -5.91 9.03
N GLY A 58 -4.13 -4.85 8.27
CA GLY A 58 -5.14 -4.04 7.59
C GLY A 58 -5.93 -4.82 6.55
N ALA A 59 -5.24 -5.51 5.65
CA ALA A 59 -5.85 -6.32 4.60
C ALA A 59 -6.70 -7.45 5.19
N LYS A 60 -6.14 -8.21 6.16
CA LYS A 60 -6.84 -9.31 6.82
C LYS A 60 -8.09 -8.82 7.55
N THR A 61 -8.03 -7.69 8.25
CA THR A 61 -9.20 -7.10 8.94
C THR A 61 -10.34 -6.86 7.97
N MET A 62 -10.06 -6.35 6.77
CA MET A 62 -11.10 -6.10 5.76
C MET A 62 -11.61 -7.39 5.12
N ILE A 63 -10.73 -8.33 4.80
CA ILE A 63 -11.14 -9.64 4.26
C ILE A 63 -12.07 -10.35 5.26
N ASP A 64 -11.67 -10.43 6.52
CA ASP A 64 -12.46 -11.07 7.59
C ASP A 64 -13.82 -10.35 7.78
N TYR A 65 -13.83 -9.02 7.69
CA TYR A 65 -15.06 -8.24 7.73
C TYR A 65 -16.03 -8.65 6.62
N PHE A 66 -15.58 -8.69 5.37
CA PHE A 66 -16.46 -9.08 4.25
C PHE A 66 -16.89 -10.54 4.32
N ILE A 67 -16.01 -11.45 4.73
CA ILE A 67 -16.40 -12.86 4.98
C ILE A 67 -17.52 -12.93 6.02
N SER A 68 -17.43 -12.15 7.10
CA SER A 68 -18.44 -12.13 8.17
C SER A 68 -19.80 -11.56 7.72
N LYS A 69 -19.82 -10.74 6.65
CA LYS A 69 -21.06 -10.17 6.08
C LYS A 69 -21.78 -11.11 5.14
N GLY A 70 -21.13 -12.20 4.71
CA GLY A 70 -21.67 -13.16 3.77
C GLY A 70 -21.28 -12.91 2.32
N PRO A 71 -21.94 -13.55 1.38
CA PRO A 71 -21.59 -13.47 -0.04
C PRO A 71 -21.73 -12.06 -0.62
N ILE A 72 -20.78 -11.67 -1.49
CA ILE A 72 -20.86 -10.46 -2.30
C ILE A 72 -21.46 -10.86 -3.67
N GLU A 73 -22.64 -10.32 -4.00
CA GLU A 73 -23.34 -10.62 -5.26
C GLU A 73 -23.41 -12.14 -5.58
N GLY A 74 -23.67 -12.97 -4.55
CA GLY A 74 -23.74 -14.40 -4.65
C GLY A 74 -22.41 -15.16 -4.58
N TYR A 75 -21.26 -14.47 -4.50
CA TYR A 75 -19.94 -15.09 -4.37
C TYR A 75 -19.48 -15.10 -2.91
N LYS A 76 -19.15 -16.28 -2.37
CA LYS A 76 -18.45 -16.42 -1.10
C LYS A 76 -16.99 -15.97 -1.27
N ILE A 77 -16.42 -15.36 -0.25
CA ILE A 77 -15.00 -15.00 -0.23
C ILE A 77 -14.23 -16.06 0.56
N GLU A 78 -13.19 -16.59 -0.05
CA GLU A 78 -12.20 -17.46 0.59
C GLU A 78 -10.82 -16.85 0.44
N ALA A 79 -10.02 -16.85 1.50
CA ALA A 79 -8.66 -16.34 1.47
C ALA A 79 -7.64 -17.42 1.87
N VAL A 80 -6.61 -17.58 1.04
CA VAL A 80 -5.47 -18.44 1.30
C VAL A 80 -4.24 -17.59 1.50
N TYR A 81 -3.64 -17.68 2.69
CA TYR A 81 -2.51 -16.84 3.08
C TYR A 81 -1.18 -17.57 2.81
N ALA A 82 -0.18 -16.80 2.38
CA ALA A 82 1.18 -17.28 2.14
C ALA A 82 2.20 -16.30 2.72
N ASP A 83 3.32 -16.86 3.17
CA ASP A 83 4.44 -16.12 3.76
C ASP A 83 5.55 -15.93 2.70
N GLY A 84 5.84 -14.67 2.35
CA GLY A 84 6.92 -14.29 1.43
C GLY A 84 8.32 -14.43 2.01
N GLN A 85 8.44 -14.53 3.34
CA GLN A 85 9.70 -14.70 4.09
C GLN A 85 10.75 -13.61 3.77
N SER A 86 10.32 -12.46 3.27
CA SER A 86 11.17 -11.36 2.82
C SER A 86 12.16 -11.78 1.70
N LYS A 87 11.73 -12.68 0.81
CA LYS A 87 12.54 -13.26 -0.27
C LYS A 87 11.78 -13.28 -1.59
N PRO A 88 12.30 -12.63 -2.66
CA PRO A 88 11.64 -12.57 -3.96
C PRO A 88 11.37 -13.96 -4.59
N ASP A 89 12.29 -14.89 -4.46
CA ASP A 89 12.14 -16.27 -4.97
C ASP A 89 11.04 -17.04 -4.23
N VAL A 90 10.90 -16.85 -2.93
CA VAL A 90 9.82 -17.45 -2.13
C VAL A 90 8.47 -16.87 -2.55
N VAL A 91 8.36 -15.55 -2.71
CA VAL A 91 7.11 -14.90 -3.16
C VAL A 91 6.68 -15.41 -4.53
N ILE A 92 7.60 -15.55 -5.49
CA ILE A 92 7.31 -16.11 -6.82
C ILE A 92 6.81 -17.56 -6.72
N ASN A 93 7.47 -18.38 -5.89
CA ASN A 93 7.09 -19.77 -5.69
C ASN A 93 5.72 -19.89 -5.01
N GLU A 94 5.46 -19.08 -3.97
CA GLU A 94 4.16 -19.04 -3.30
C GLU A 94 3.04 -18.53 -4.22
N ALA A 95 3.30 -17.50 -5.03
CA ALA A 95 2.32 -17.06 -6.04
C ALA A 95 2.00 -18.19 -7.02
N THR A 96 3.02 -18.90 -7.51
CA THR A 96 2.84 -20.06 -8.39
C THR A 96 2.05 -21.19 -7.70
N ARG A 97 2.39 -21.54 -6.46
CA ARG A 97 1.67 -22.55 -5.66
C ARG A 97 0.19 -22.19 -5.47
N LEU A 98 -0.07 -20.95 -5.08
CA LEU A 98 -1.44 -20.45 -4.91
C LEU A 98 -2.25 -20.54 -6.19
N ILE A 99 -1.65 -20.22 -7.34
CA ILE A 99 -2.32 -20.31 -8.65
C ILE A 99 -2.52 -21.75 -9.09
N GLU A 100 -1.47 -22.58 -9.05
CA GLU A 100 -1.48 -23.91 -9.64
C GLU A 100 -2.05 -24.99 -8.72
N GLN A 101 -1.80 -24.94 -7.43
CA GLN A 101 -2.25 -25.95 -6.48
C GLN A 101 -3.54 -25.54 -5.78
N GLU A 102 -3.57 -24.32 -5.20
CA GLU A 102 -4.75 -23.81 -4.49
C GLU A 102 -5.84 -23.30 -5.42
N LYS A 103 -5.52 -23.09 -6.72
CA LYS A 103 -6.47 -22.62 -7.74
C LYS A 103 -7.12 -21.28 -7.39
N VAL A 104 -6.35 -20.35 -6.82
CA VAL A 104 -6.88 -19.01 -6.53
C VAL A 104 -7.28 -18.27 -7.80
N ASP A 105 -8.31 -17.44 -7.70
CA ASP A 105 -8.81 -16.62 -8.81
C ASP A 105 -7.94 -15.38 -9.02
N MET A 106 -7.42 -14.82 -7.92
CA MET A 106 -6.62 -13.62 -7.91
C MET A 106 -5.61 -13.61 -6.76
N LEU A 107 -4.67 -12.67 -6.81
CA LEU A 107 -3.72 -12.42 -5.74
C LEU A 107 -3.83 -10.98 -5.21
N LEU A 108 -3.60 -10.84 -3.91
CA LEU A 108 -3.67 -9.58 -3.17
C LEU A 108 -2.50 -9.48 -2.18
N GLY A 109 -2.01 -8.26 -1.95
CA GLY A 109 -0.97 -8.00 -0.93
C GLY A 109 0.31 -7.42 -1.51
N PHE A 110 1.42 -8.10 -1.25
CA PHE A 110 2.81 -7.80 -1.69
C PHE A 110 3.43 -6.57 -1.03
N TYR A 111 4.30 -6.82 -0.06
CA TYR A 111 4.92 -5.73 0.71
C TYR A 111 6.16 -5.15 0.04
N SER A 112 7.22 -5.93 -0.08
CA SER A 112 8.49 -5.44 -0.63
C SER A 112 8.40 -5.23 -2.14
N SER A 113 8.93 -4.10 -2.63
CA SER A 113 8.96 -3.84 -4.07
C SER A 113 9.92 -4.77 -4.81
N ALA A 114 10.99 -5.25 -4.17
CA ALA A 114 11.90 -6.24 -4.74
C ALA A 114 11.21 -7.58 -5.02
N GLU A 115 10.18 -7.91 -4.26
CA GLU A 115 9.33 -9.09 -4.44
C GLU A 115 8.22 -8.83 -5.45
N CYS A 116 7.59 -7.67 -5.35
CA CYS A 116 6.41 -7.30 -6.13
C CYS A 116 6.71 -7.18 -7.64
N VAL A 117 7.88 -6.61 -8.01
CA VAL A 117 8.26 -6.42 -9.41
C VAL A 117 8.31 -7.74 -10.19
N PRO A 118 9.02 -8.79 -9.74
CA PRO A 118 9.03 -10.08 -10.43
C PRO A 118 7.71 -10.84 -10.26
N ALA A 119 7.03 -10.72 -9.12
CA ALA A 119 5.72 -11.36 -8.91
C ALA A 119 4.67 -10.84 -9.89
N ALA A 120 4.63 -9.53 -10.15
CA ALA A 120 3.70 -8.94 -11.12
C ALA A 120 3.89 -9.52 -12.52
N ALA A 121 5.14 -9.73 -12.97
CA ALA A 121 5.43 -10.40 -14.25
C ALA A 121 4.87 -11.83 -14.27
N ARG A 122 5.18 -12.59 -13.21
CA ARG A 122 4.77 -13.99 -13.11
C ARG A 122 3.25 -14.16 -13.08
N ILE A 123 2.55 -13.29 -12.34
CA ILE A 123 1.09 -13.32 -12.23
C ILE A 123 0.44 -12.94 -13.57
N GLU A 124 0.99 -11.95 -14.28
CA GLU A 124 0.55 -11.57 -15.64
C GLU A 124 0.69 -12.73 -16.64
N GLU A 125 1.79 -13.49 -16.60
CA GLU A 125 2.00 -14.70 -17.43
C GLU A 125 0.91 -15.75 -17.18
N PHE A 126 0.49 -15.94 -15.94
CA PHE A 126 -0.63 -16.82 -15.58
C PHE A 126 -2.01 -16.24 -15.93
N LYS A 127 -2.07 -15.01 -16.43
CA LYS A 127 -3.33 -14.28 -16.69
C LYS A 127 -4.24 -14.25 -15.46
N LYS A 128 -3.65 -13.98 -14.30
CA LYS A 128 -4.35 -13.79 -13.01
C LYS A 128 -4.39 -12.34 -12.62
N PHE A 129 -5.48 -11.95 -11.97
CA PHE A 129 -5.64 -10.58 -11.48
C PHE A 129 -4.78 -10.36 -10.21
N MET A 130 -4.05 -9.26 -10.18
CA MET A 130 -3.22 -8.84 -9.06
C MET A 130 -3.68 -7.49 -8.53
N TRP A 131 -4.03 -7.45 -7.26
CA TRP A 131 -4.38 -6.22 -6.54
C TRP A 131 -3.31 -5.89 -5.53
N ILE A 132 -2.52 -4.87 -5.82
CA ILE A 132 -1.41 -4.45 -4.98
C ILE A 132 -1.95 -3.54 -3.87
N THR A 133 -1.68 -3.90 -2.62
CA THR A 133 -2.15 -3.09 -1.49
C THR A 133 -1.04 -2.26 -0.86
N THR A 134 0.23 -2.53 -1.19
CA THR A 134 1.36 -1.95 -0.46
C THR A 134 2.55 -1.55 -1.32
N CYS A 135 3.17 -2.43 -2.10
CA CYS A 135 4.41 -2.10 -2.79
C CYS A 135 4.26 -0.90 -3.75
N ILE A 136 5.28 -0.04 -3.80
CA ILE A 136 5.18 1.27 -4.44
C ILE A 136 6.15 1.53 -5.60
N ALA A 137 7.19 0.71 -5.81
CA ALA A 137 8.17 1.00 -6.87
C ALA A 137 7.53 1.12 -8.26
N SER A 138 7.94 2.15 -9.01
CA SER A 138 7.45 2.40 -10.38
C SER A 138 7.69 1.22 -11.32
N PRO A 139 8.85 0.50 -11.27
CA PRO A 139 9.11 -0.65 -12.14
C PRO A 139 8.10 -1.80 -12.06
N VAL A 140 7.18 -1.79 -11.08
CA VAL A 140 6.07 -2.75 -11.06
C VAL A 140 5.15 -2.56 -12.26
N LEU A 141 4.89 -1.32 -12.67
CA LEU A 141 3.94 -0.96 -13.72
C LEU A 141 4.56 -0.18 -14.88
N LEU A 142 5.59 0.66 -14.61
CA LEU A 142 6.15 1.61 -15.57
C LEU A 142 6.59 0.94 -16.88
N ASP A 143 6.02 1.37 -18.00
CA ASP A 143 6.28 0.92 -19.38
C ASP A 143 6.09 -0.61 -19.61
N ARG A 144 5.32 -1.27 -18.73
CA ARG A 144 5.08 -2.73 -18.82
C ARG A 144 3.73 -3.08 -19.42
N HIS A 145 2.78 -2.16 -19.44
CA HIS A 145 1.43 -2.33 -20.00
C HIS A 145 0.74 -3.62 -19.51
N LEU A 146 0.87 -3.92 -18.21
CA LEU A 146 0.29 -5.13 -17.62
C LEU A 146 -1.23 -5.03 -17.61
N LYS A 147 -1.88 -6.10 -18.08
CA LYS A 147 -3.33 -6.12 -18.25
C LYS A 147 -4.07 -6.35 -16.92
N TYR A 148 -3.47 -7.12 -16.04
CA TYR A 148 -4.15 -7.68 -14.87
C TYR A 148 -3.63 -7.14 -13.53
N VAL A 149 -2.68 -6.20 -13.53
CA VAL A 149 -2.05 -5.66 -12.33
C VAL A 149 -2.55 -4.25 -12.04
N PHE A 150 -3.01 -4.00 -10.80
CA PHE A 150 -3.57 -2.72 -10.37
C PHE A 150 -3.02 -2.27 -9.03
N ARG A 151 -2.73 -0.97 -8.90
CA ARG A 151 -2.19 -0.34 -7.70
C ARG A 151 -2.95 0.94 -7.34
N PRO A 152 -3.76 0.93 -6.27
CA PRO A 152 -4.57 2.09 -5.86
C PRO A 152 -3.81 3.17 -5.09
N GLN A 153 -2.68 2.84 -4.43
CA GLN A 153 -1.85 3.81 -3.67
C GLN A 153 -0.88 4.58 -4.56
N PRO A 154 -0.27 5.68 -4.05
CA PRO A 154 0.79 6.41 -4.74
C PRO A 154 2.02 5.52 -5.02
N PHE A 155 2.86 5.90 -6.00
CA PHE A 155 4.08 5.18 -6.31
C PHE A 155 5.34 5.92 -5.85
N GLY A 156 6.47 5.20 -5.77
CA GLY A 156 7.67 5.61 -5.04
C GLY A 156 8.24 6.98 -5.43
N GLN A 157 8.31 7.30 -6.74
CA GLN A 157 8.83 8.60 -7.15
C GLN A 157 7.98 9.78 -6.66
N GLN A 158 6.66 9.60 -6.49
CA GLN A 158 5.80 10.65 -5.93
C GLN A 158 6.19 10.98 -4.47
N TRP A 159 6.66 9.98 -3.71
CA TRP A 159 7.11 10.19 -2.34
C TRP A 159 8.35 11.08 -2.28
N GLY A 160 9.36 10.73 -3.07
CA GLY A 160 10.58 11.55 -3.17
C GLY A 160 10.32 12.97 -3.69
N LEU A 161 9.46 13.11 -4.70
CA LEU A 161 9.03 14.42 -5.22
C LEU A 161 8.36 15.25 -4.13
N THR A 162 7.39 14.66 -3.38
CA THR A 162 6.64 15.34 -2.33
C THR A 162 7.55 15.82 -1.19
N ALA A 163 8.55 15.00 -0.79
CA ALA A 163 9.55 15.39 0.20
C ALA A 163 10.37 16.60 -0.25
N ALA A 164 10.88 16.55 -1.47
CA ALA A 164 11.69 17.63 -2.03
C ALA A 164 10.88 18.92 -2.26
N ASP A 165 9.64 18.81 -2.73
CA ASP A 165 8.73 19.95 -2.90
C ASP A 165 8.44 20.64 -1.55
N MET A 166 8.21 19.87 -0.47
CA MET A 166 8.03 20.43 0.88
C MET A 166 9.25 21.19 1.35
N ILE A 167 10.47 20.64 1.18
CA ILE A 167 11.72 21.31 1.57
C ILE A 167 11.93 22.59 0.75
N SER A 168 11.78 22.54 -0.57
CA SER A 168 11.94 23.69 -1.45
C SER A 168 10.99 24.83 -1.08
N ALA A 169 9.71 24.52 -0.86
CA ALA A 169 8.68 25.50 -0.53
C ALA A 169 8.90 26.13 0.84
N ASN A 170 9.53 25.43 1.79
CA ASN A 170 9.72 25.88 3.16
C ASN A 170 11.20 26.19 3.52
N ALA A 171 12.12 26.20 2.56
CA ALA A 171 13.55 26.41 2.78
C ALA A 171 13.82 27.71 3.55
N LYS A 172 13.18 28.82 3.14
CA LYS A 172 13.36 30.12 3.77
C LYS A 172 12.79 30.21 5.18
N THR A 173 11.56 29.74 5.35
CA THR A 173 10.84 29.81 6.64
C THR A 173 11.41 28.83 7.67
N MET A 174 11.74 27.62 7.26
CA MET A 174 12.20 26.55 8.15
C MET A 174 13.71 26.56 8.40
N LEU A 175 14.52 26.87 7.36
CA LEU A 175 15.99 26.80 7.44
C LEU A 175 16.68 28.16 7.36
N GLY A 176 15.96 29.24 7.00
CA GLY A 176 16.55 30.57 6.78
C GLY A 176 17.41 30.68 5.52
N LYS A 177 17.32 29.69 4.61
CA LYS A 177 18.14 29.55 3.39
C LYS A 177 17.30 29.68 2.14
N ASP A 178 17.91 30.13 1.05
CA ASP A 178 17.30 29.95 -0.27
C ASP A 178 17.46 28.49 -0.71
N PRO A 179 16.57 27.93 -1.55
CA PRO A 179 16.61 26.52 -1.95
C PRO A 179 17.99 26.05 -2.44
N LYS A 180 18.67 26.88 -3.26
CA LYS A 180 20.02 26.58 -3.81
C LYS A 180 21.11 26.40 -2.75
N ASP A 181 20.91 26.98 -1.56
CA ASP A 181 21.86 26.94 -0.46
C ASP A 181 21.54 25.81 0.54
N VAL A 182 20.40 25.11 0.36
CA VAL A 182 20.02 23.94 1.15
C VAL A 182 20.74 22.70 0.65
N ARG A 183 21.59 22.14 1.49
CA ARG A 183 22.37 20.93 1.21
C ARG A 183 21.56 19.70 1.55
N VAL A 184 21.23 18.88 0.54
CA VAL A 184 20.44 17.67 0.75
C VAL A 184 21.29 16.42 0.52
N ALA A 185 21.18 15.44 1.41
CA ALA A 185 21.67 14.09 1.20
C ALA A 185 20.49 13.14 0.95
N ILE A 186 20.63 12.29 -0.04
CA ILE A 186 19.68 11.21 -0.39
C ILE A 186 20.38 9.91 -0.03
N ILE A 187 19.83 9.16 0.91
CA ILE A 187 20.32 7.83 1.27
C ILE A 187 19.17 6.83 1.22
N HIS A 188 19.44 5.65 0.69
CA HIS A 188 18.36 4.69 0.45
C HIS A 188 18.88 3.25 0.43
N GLU A 189 17.99 2.28 0.73
CA GLU A 189 18.29 0.89 0.43
C GLU A 189 18.44 0.70 -1.09
N ASP A 190 19.25 -0.26 -1.50
CA ASP A 190 19.67 -0.44 -2.90
C ASP A 190 18.72 -1.30 -3.75
N GLY A 191 17.60 -1.74 -3.19
CA GLY A 191 16.55 -2.46 -3.93
C GLY A 191 15.58 -1.54 -4.67
N ALA A 192 14.60 -2.15 -5.30
CA ALA A 192 13.64 -1.45 -6.18
C ALA A 192 12.88 -0.31 -5.49
N TYR A 193 12.57 -0.46 -4.20
CA TYR A 193 11.87 0.57 -3.42
C TYR A 193 12.74 1.79 -3.19
N GLY A 194 13.91 1.62 -2.58
CA GLY A 194 14.78 2.74 -2.24
C GLY A 194 15.28 3.48 -3.47
N VAL A 195 15.66 2.77 -4.53
CA VAL A 195 16.10 3.36 -5.80
C VAL A 195 15.01 4.21 -6.46
N ASP A 196 13.75 3.73 -6.45
CA ASP A 196 12.64 4.46 -7.08
C ASP A 196 12.28 5.73 -6.31
N VAL A 197 12.23 5.67 -4.98
CA VAL A 197 11.99 6.85 -4.13
C VAL A 197 13.13 7.84 -4.23
N ALA A 198 14.40 7.38 -4.21
CA ALA A 198 15.58 8.21 -4.39
C ALA A 198 15.58 8.95 -5.73
N LYS A 199 15.10 8.31 -6.80
CA LYS A 199 14.90 8.95 -8.09
C LYS A 199 13.90 10.11 -8.01
N GLY A 200 12.83 9.94 -7.26
CA GLY A 200 11.88 11.01 -6.95
C GLY A 200 12.52 12.16 -6.18
N ASN A 201 13.30 11.85 -5.14
CA ASN A 201 14.06 12.85 -4.37
C ASN A 201 15.04 13.64 -5.24
N GLU A 202 15.78 12.95 -6.11
CA GLU A 202 16.72 13.56 -7.05
C GLU A 202 16.00 14.52 -8.01
N ASN A 203 14.93 14.05 -8.65
CA ASN A 203 14.16 14.84 -9.61
C ASN A 203 13.50 16.05 -8.92
N GLY A 204 12.89 15.85 -7.75
CA GLY A 204 12.27 16.91 -6.97
C GLY A 204 13.28 17.94 -6.48
N SER A 205 14.44 17.48 -5.98
CA SER A 205 15.52 18.38 -5.54
C SER A 205 16.06 19.24 -6.69
N LYS A 206 16.30 18.65 -7.85
CA LYS A 206 16.72 19.38 -9.07
C LYS A 206 15.66 20.41 -9.49
N LYS A 207 14.39 20.00 -9.56
CA LYS A 207 13.26 20.88 -9.90
C LYS A 207 13.12 22.05 -8.91
N GLY A 208 13.26 21.75 -7.62
CA GLY A 208 13.15 22.72 -6.52
C GLY A 208 14.41 23.57 -6.29
N GLY A 209 15.48 23.32 -7.06
CA GLY A 209 16.75 24.04 -6.96
C GLY A 209 17.56 23.70 -5.71
N LEU A 210 17.33 22.56 -5.06
CA LEU A 210 18.09 22.10 -3.89
C LEU A 210 19.49 21.59 -4.30
N ASN A 211 20.47 21.78 -3.42
CA ASN A 211 21.86 21.35 -3.65
C ASN A 211 22.09 19.92 -3.15
N ILE A 212 22.07 18.94 -4.05
CA ILE A 212 22.34 17.53 -3.72
C ILE A 212 23.84 17.34 -3.45
N VAL A 213 24.21 17.05 -2.21
CA VAL A 213 25.60 16.88 -1.77
C VAL A 213 26.02 15.43 -1.58
N LEU A 214 25.04 14.51 -1.53
CA LEU A 214 25.27 13.06 -1.50
C LEU A 214 24.02 12.36 -2.06
N ASN A 215 24.22 11.30 -2.86
CA ASN A 215 23.20 10.35 -3.24
C ASN A 215 23.84 8.96 -3.17
N GLU A 216 23.45 8.15 -2.19
CA GLU A 216 24.13 6.90 -1.85
C GLU A 216 23.13 5.79 -1.49
N GLY A 217 23.28 4.65 -2.19
CA GLY A 217 22.57 3.40 -1.87
C GLY A 217 23.35 2.54 -0.88
N TYR A 218 22.64 1.73 -0.10
CA TYR A 218 23.23 0.75 0.81
C TYR A 218 22.35 -0.51 0.88
N SER A 219 22.91 -1.65 1.26
CA SER A 219 22.12 -2.89 1.43
C SER A 219 21.23 -2.81 2.68
N ALA A 220 19.92 -3.07 2.54
CA ALA A 220 18.98 -3.13 3.66
C ALA A 220 19.33 -4.20 4.72
N THR A 221 20.20 -5.15 4.37
CA THR A 221 20.70 -6.22 5.26
C THR A 221 22.14 -5.98 5.73
N ALA A 222 22.71 -4.79 5.46
CA ALA A 222 24.05 -4.46 5.92
C ALA A 222 24.13 -4.54 7.46
N PRO A 223 25.14 -5.21 8.01
CA PRO A 223 25.31 -5.32 9.46
C PRO A 223 25.89 -4.04 10.09
N ASP A 224 26.42 -3.13 9.25
CA ASP A 224 27.08 -1.88 9.67
C ASP A 224 26.90 -0.79 8.60
N LEU A 225 26.51 0.41 9.03
CA LEU A 225 26.31 1.61 8.21
C LEU A 225 27.24 2.77 8.62
N SER A 226 28.26 2.52 9.44
CA SER A 226 29.19 3.56 9.94
C SER A 226 29.94 4.26 8.81
N SER A 227 30.26 3.56 7.73
CA SER A 227 30.87 4.15 6.53
C SER A 227 29.94 5.17 5.86
N LEU A 228 28.64 4.84 5.73
CA LEU A 228 27.62 5.76 5.21
C LEU A 228 27.49 7.00 6.11
N VAL A 229 27.42 6.80 7.43
CA VAL A 229 27.39 7.93 8.39
C VAL A 229 28.63 8.83 8.25
N THR A 230 29.82 8.24 8.04
CA THR A 230 31.05 8.99 7.81
C THR A 230 31.01 9.84 6.53
N LYS A 231 30.44 9.30 5.44
CA LYS A 231 30.21 10.05 4.19
C LYS A 231 29.26 11.22 4.42
N LEU A 232 28.16 10.99 5.13
CA LEU A 232 27.18 12.05 5.50
C LEU A 232 27.83 13.16 6.33
N LYS A 233 28.67 12.81 7.33
CA LYS A 233 29.40 13.81 8.14
C LYS A 233 30.32 14.69 7.29
N ARG A 234 30.99 14.13 6.27
CA ARG A 234 31.81 14.89 5.32
C ARG A 234 30.95 15.77 4.39
N ALA A 235 29.79 15.24 3.97
CA ALA A 235 28.86 15.96 3.11
C ALA A 235 28.15 17.11 3.82
N ARG A 236 28.05 17.11 5.16
CA ARG A 236 27.39 18.15 5.97
C ARG A 236 26.03 18.58 5.42
N PRO A 237 25.06 17.66 5.30
CA PRO A 237 23.74 18.00 4.78
C PRO A 237 22.96 18.85 5.80
N ASP A 238 22.11 19.75 5.31
CA ASP A 238 21.05 20.39 6.09
C ASP A 238 19.85 19.46 6.25
N VAL A 239 19.56 18.71 5.19
CA VAL A 239 18.42 17.81 5.07
C VAL A 239 18.89 16.42 4.66
N ILE A 240 18.37 15.38 5.31
CA ILE A 240 18.57 13.99 4.90
C ILE A 240 17.22 13.42 4.48
N PHE A 241 17.14 12.92 3.25
CA PHE A 241 16.09 12.02 2.78
C PHE A 241 16.57 10.59 2.98
N HIS A 242 15.80 9.78 3.69
CA HIS A 242 16.16 8.39 3.97
C HIS A 242 15.03 7.42 3.63
N THR A 243 15.34 6.45 2.79
CA THR A 243 14.43 5.36 2.40
C THR A 243 15.00 4.02 2.82
N GLY A 244 14.31 3.29 3.68
CA GLY A 244 14.76 1.99 4.18
C GLY A 244 13.63 1.19 4.82
N TYR A 245 13.98 0.05 5.41
CA TYR A 245 13.07 -0.81 6.17
C TYR A 245 13.39 -0.74 7.67
N ASN A 246 12.55 -1.31 8.53
CA ASN A 246 12.72 -1.21 9.98
C ASN A 246 14.11 -1.62 10.51
N PRO A 247 14.74 -2.73 10.06
CA PRO A 247 16.03 -3.14 10.60
C PRO A 247 17.16 -2.15 10.32
N ASP A 248 17.29 -1.75 9.06
CA ASP A 248 18.38 -0.86 8.61
C ASP A 248 18.15 0.59 9.07
N ILE A 249 16.89 1.07 9.13
CA ILE A 249 16.54 2.37 9.73
C ILE A 249 16.99 2.42 11.19
N SER A 250 16.66 1.41 11.98
CA SER A 250 17.05 1.36 13.41
C SER A 250 18.56 1.31 13.58
N LEU A 251 19.27 0.58 12.74
CA LEU A 251 20.73 0.53 12.72
C LEU A 251 21.32 1.90 12.36
N PHE A 252 20.85 2.51 11.27
CA PHE A 252 21.30 3.81 10.80
C PHE A 252 21.14 4.89 11.89
N LEU A 253 19.96 5.00 12.48
CA LEU A 253 19.68 6.04 13.47
C LEU A 253 20.55 5.90 14.72
N ARG A 254 20.78 4.65 15.20
CA ARG A 254 21.71 4.41 16.33
C ARG A 254 23.13 4.83 15.97
N GLN A 255 23.66 4.38 14.83
CA GLN A 255 25.03 4.69 14.41
C GLN A 255 25.19 6.20 14.07
N ALA A 256 24.17 6.84 13.50
CA ALA A 256 24.14 8.27 13.27
C ALA A 256 24.30 9.05 14.59
N ARG A 257 23.60 8.62 15.65
CA ARG A 257 23.71 9.19 16.99
C ARG A 257 25.10 8.97 17.60
N GLU A 258 25.56 7.71 17.62
CA GLU A 258 26.85 7.31 18.21
C GLU A 258 28.03 8.03 17.56
N LEU A 259 27.99 8.17 16.24
CA LEU A 259 29.04 8.86 15.47
C LEU A 259 28.87 10.36 15.39
N GLY A 260 27.84 10.93 16.02
CA GLY A 260 27.61 12.37 16.09
C GLY A 260 27.33 13.01 14.73
N LEU A 261 26.46 12.38 13.91
CA LEU A 261 25.94 12.99 12.70
C LEU A 261 25.05 14.18 13.06
N ARG A 262 25.14 15.26 12.26
CA ARG A 262 24.36 16.50 12.45
C ARG A 262 23.61 16.86 11.18
N PHE A 263 22.37 17.33 11.35
CA PHE A 263 21.48 17.81 10.29
C PHE A 263 20.38 18.71 10.91
N SER A 264 19.67 19.47 10.09
CA SER A 264 18.56 20.32 10.55
C SER A 264 17.21 19.65 10.34
N VAL A 265 17.07 18.82 9.32
CA VAL A 265 15.83 18.14 8.95
C VAL A 265 16.12 16.68 8.56
N PHE A 266 15.28 15.79 9.04
CA PHE A 266 15.33 14.38 8.68
C PHE A 266 13.96 13.93 8.16
N ILE A 267 13.93 13.39 6.94
CA ILE A 267 12.71 12.91 6.29
C ILE A 267 12.85 11.44 5.99
N GLY A 268 12.11 10.62 6.72
CA GLY A 268 11.83 9.24 6.40
C GLY A 268 10.82 9.13 5.26
N GLN A 269 10.81 8.02 4.57
CA GLN A 269 9.94 7.83 3.41
C GLN A 269 9.29 6.46 3.46
N GLY A 270 8.18 6.38 4.18
CA GLY A 270 7.36 5.18 4.32
C GLY A 270 8.03 4.03 5.06
N ALA A 271 7.65 2.82 4.71
CA ALA A 271 8.14 1.57 5.28
C ALA A 271 8.28 1.61 6.82
N GLY A 272 9.51 1.57 7.33
CA GLY A 272 9.77 1.53 8.75
C GLY A 272 9.51 2.84 9.50
N TYR A 273 9.45 3.98 8.82
CA TYR A 273 9.19 5.27 9.47
C TYR A 273 7.76 5.44 9.94
N THR A 274 6.80 4.76 9.32
CA THR A 274 5.40 4.78 9.72
C THR A 274 5.11 3.98 11.00
N ASP A 275 5.99 3.07 11.40
CA ASP A 275 5.92 2.43 12.72
C ASP A 275 6.66 3.29 13.76
N TYR A 276 6.07 4.44 14.10
CA TYR A 276 6.64 5.36 15.06
C TYR A 276 6.95 4.71 16.41
N THR A 277 6.17 3.71 16.82
CA THR A 277 6.41 2.99 18.07
C THR A 277 7.79 2.30 18.05
N ARG A 278 8.16 1.65 16.95
CA ARG A 278 9.49 1.04 16.78
C ARG A 278 10.61 2.07 16.68
N ILE A 279 10.38 3.15 15.94
CA ILE A 279 11.36 4.25 15.86
C ILE A 279 11.64 4.79 17.26
N LYS A 280 10.60 5.04 18.05
CA LYS A 280 10.74 5.51 19.42
C LYS A 280 11.44 4.50 20.34
N GLN A 281 11.20 3.21 20.15
CA GLN A 281 11.94 2.14 20.85
C GLN A 281 13.43 2.12 20.48
N ALA A 282 13.78 2.42 19.23
CA ALA A 282 15.17 2.42 18.76
C ALA A 282 15.97 3.63 19.22
N VAL A 283 15.37 4.84 19.22
CA VAL A 283 16.09 6.10 19.46
C VAL A 283 15.42 7.01 20.50
N GLY A 284 14.38 6.55 21.17
CA GLY A 284 13.70 7.33 22.21
C GLY A 284 13.06 8.60 21.67
N ASN A 285 13.15 9.70 22.45
CA ASN A 285 12.63 11.00 22.05
C ASN A 285 13.45 11.69 20.96
N ASP A 286 14.56 11.12 20.52
CA ASP A 286 15.40 11.70 19.46
C ASP A 286 14.70 11.68 18.10
N ALA A 287 13.67 10.84 17.92
CA ALA A 287 12.80 10.82 16.75
C ALA A 287 11.79 12.00 16.71
N ASN A 288 11.68 12.77 17.77
CA ASN A 288 10.81 13.94 17.81
C ASN A 288 11.26 14.96 16.76
N TYR A 289 10.30 15.53 16.02
CA TYR A 289 10.48 16.40 14.85
C TYR A 289 10.97 15.72 13.57
N PHE A 290 11.09 14.38 13.53
CA PHE A 290 11.31 13.68 12.27
C PHE A 290 10.06 13.77 11.40
N PHE A 291 10.29 13.76 10.09
CA PHE A 291 9.24 13.70 9.10
C PHE A 291 9.15 12.30 8.51
N ASP A 292 7.98 12.01 7.94
CA ASP A 292 7.74 10.84 7.13
C ASP A 292 6.86 11.20 5.93
N VAL A 293 7.08 10.53 4.80
CA VAL A 293 6.25 10.67 3.60
C VAL A 293 5.48 9.38 3.40
N ASP A 294 4.15 9.49 3.40
CA ASP A 294 3.27 8.33 3.22
C ASP A 294 1.89 8.79 2.70
N PRO A 295 1.00 7.90 2.27
CA PRO A 295 -0.42 8.23 2.19
C PRO A 295 -0.95 8.76 3.52
N ILE A 296 -1.91 9.67 3.46
CA ILE A 296 -2.53 10.18 4.69
C ILE A 296 -3.09 9.03 5.52
N SER A 297 -2.86 9.08 6.83
CA SER A 297 -3.47 8.13 7.76
C SER A 297 -5.00 8.24 7.70
N ILE A 298 -5.70 7.10 7.62
CA ILE A 298 -7.18 7.09 7.61
C ILE A 298 -7.79 7.73 8.87
N TRP A 299 -7.03 7.80 9.97
CA TRP A 299 -7.46 8.43 11.22
C TRP A 299 -7.26 9.95 11.21
N ASP A 300 -6.38 10.47 10.34
CA ASP A 300 -6.06 11.90 10.19
C ASP A 300 -6.80 12.54 9.01
N THR A 301 -7.49 11.74 8.18
CA THR A 301 -8.35 12.22 7.10
C THR A 301 -9.52 13.03 7.67
N ASN A 302 -9.93 14.08 6.96
CA ASN A 302 -11.15 14.81 7.31
C ASN A 302 -12.39 13.93 7.11
N GLN A 303 -12.76 13.17 8.14
CA GLN A 303 -13.85 12.18 8.06
C GLN A 303 -15.21 12.78 7.71
N LYS A 304 -15.41 14.11 7.92
CA LYS A 304 -16.64 14.81 7.51
C LYS A 304 -16.75 15.00 5.99
N ALA A 305 -15.62 14.93 5.29
CA ALA A 305 -15.58 15.02 3.84
C ALA A 305 -15.65 13.64 3.16
N LEU A 306 -15.67 12.55 3.93
CA LEU A 306 -15.77 11.19 3.41
C LEU A 306 -17.23 10.77 3.19
N SER A 307 -17.41 9.79 2.29
CA SER A 307 -18.71 9.11 2.16
C SER A 307 -19.18 8.53 3.49
N PRO A 308 -20.50 8.59 3.82
CA PRO A 308 -21.02 8.31 5.17
C PRO A 308 -20.73 6.89 5.70
N GLU A 309 -20.51 5.92 4.82
CA GLU A 309 -20.20 4.52 5.17
C GLU A 309 -18.75 4.33 5.64
N LEU A 310 -17.84 5.25 5.32
CA LEU A 310 -16.41 5.09 5.59
C LEU A 310 -15.99 5.34 7.06
N PRO A 311 -16.51 6.36 7.77
CA PRO A 311 -16.12 6.60 9.17
C PRO A 311 -16.36 5.41 10.10
N PRO A 312 -17.49 4.66 10.02
CA PRO A 312 -17.66 3.43 10.81
C PRO A 312 -16.62 2.36 10.49
N MET A 313 -16.20 2.24 9.22
CA MET A 313 -15.15 1.30 8.81
C MET A 313 -13.78 1.71 9.39
N ILE A 314 -13.44 2.99 9.33
CA ILE A 314 -12.21 3.54 9.92
C ILE A 314 -12.15 3.24 11.42
N LYS A 315 -13.27 3.43 12.13
CA LYS A 315 -13.35 3.08 13.56
C LYS A 315 -13.11 1.59 13.79
N MET A 316 -13.77 0.72 13.04
CA MET A 316 -13.63 -0.74 13.16
C MET A 316 -12.19 -1.19 12.91
N ILE A 317 -11.52 -0.65 11.88
CA ILE A 317 -10.11 -0.92 11.58
C ILE A 317 -9.22 -0.46 12.75
N GLY A 318 -9.49 0.72 13.31
CA GLY A 318 -8.77 1.25 14.47
C GLY A 318 -8.90 0.38 15.71
N ASP A 319 -10.12 -0.10 16.01
CA ASP A 319 -10.38 -1.00 17.13
C ASP A 319 -9.65 -2.35 16.96
N ALA A 320 -9.67 -2.92 15.74
CA ALA A 320 -8.94 -4.15 15.43
C ALA A 320 -7.42 -3.95 15.55
N TYR A 321 -6.90 -2.81 15.10
CA TYR A 321 -5.49 -2.47 15.22
C TYR A 321 -5.07 -2.38 16.69
N MET A 322 -5.78 -1.60 17.51
CA MET A 322 -5.45 -1.43 18.94
C MET A 322 -5.58 -2.73 19.72
N LYS A 323 -6.49 -3.62 19.32
CA LYS A 323 -6.58 -4.97 19.90
C LYS A 323 -5.37 -5.84 19.57
N ALA A 324 -4.86 -5.75 18.34
CA ALA A 324 -3.69 -6.53 17.90
C ALA A 324 -2.36 -5.94 18.40
N LYS A 325 -2.26 -4.63 18.53
CA LYS A 325 -1.06 -3.86 18.89
C LYS A 325 -1.40 -2.83 19.98
N PRO A 326 -1.65 -3.25 21.23
CA PRO A 326 -2.13 -2.36 22.31
C PRO A 326 -1.10 -1.27 22.69
N ASP A 327 0.19 -1.52 22.50
CA ASP A 327 1.27 -0.59 22.85
C ASP A 327 1.55 0.47 21.76
N THR A 328 0.71 0.55 20.72
CA THR A 328 0.86 1.51 19.62
C THR A 328 0.74 2.95 20.14
N ILE A 329 1.78 3.75 19.93
CA ILE A 329 1.81 5.18 20.29
C ILE A 329 1.04 5.99 19.24
N ILE A 330 1.42 5.85 17.97
CA ILE A 330 0.76 6.47 16.82
C ILE A 330 0.31 5.35 15.89
N LYS A 331 -0.97 5.38 15.48
CA LYS A 331 -1.50 4.40 14.52
C LYS A 331 -0.81 4.58 13.17
N SER A 332 -0.15 3.53 12.69
CA SER A 332 0.55 3.54 11.40
C SER A 332 -0.42 3.71 10.23
N PRO A 333 -0.17 4.62 9.29
CA PRO A 333 -0.95 4.75 8.05
C PRO A 333 -0.98 3.45 7.22
N HIS A 334 -0.01 2.58 7.36
CA HIS A 334 0.09 1.33 6.61
C HIS A 334 -1.07 0.35 6.86
N VAL A 335 -1.54 0.23 8.11
CA VAL A 335 -2.76 -0.56 8.42
C VAL A 335 -3.95 0.02 7.66
N GLY A 336 -4.10 1.34 7.71
CA GLY A 336 -5.17 2.07 7.04
C GLY A 336 -5.10 1.95 5.51
N MET A 337 -3.92 2.06 4.92
CA MET A 337 -3.71 1.95 3.48
C MET A 337 -4.09 0.56 2.97
N ALA A 338 -3.58 -0.50 3.58
CA ALA A 338 -3.91 -1.86 3.15
C ALA A 338 -5.40 -2.19 3.36
N ALA A 339 -5.99 -1.73 4.47
CA ALA A 339 -7.42 -1.88 4.71
C ALA A 339 -8.26 -1.12 3.68
N SER A 340 -7.94 0.15 3.39
CA SER A 340 -8.66 0.97 2.40
C SER A 340 -8.57 0.36 1.00
N ASN A 341 -7.39 -0.11 0.58
CA ASN A 341 -7.17 -0.72 -0.71
C ASN A 341 -7.93 -2.05 -0.85
N THR A 342 -7.96 -2.85 0.22
CA THR A 342 -8.74 -4.11 0.25
C THR A 342 -10.24 -3.83 0.25
N TYR A 343 -10.70 -2.83 1.01
CA TYR A 343 -12.08 -2.37 1.00
C TYR A 343 -12.51 -1.94 -0.40
N LEU A 344 -11.71 -1.10 -1.07
CA LEU A 344 -11.97 -0.64 -2.44
C LEU A 344 -12.20 -1.82 -3.40
N PHE A 345 -11.37 -2.84 -3.34
CA PHE A 345 -11.53 -4.01 -4.17
C PHE A 345 -12.84 -4.75 -3.89
N LEU A 346 -13.11 -5.05 -2.61
CA LEU A 346 -14.26 -5.87 -2.21
C LEU A 346 -15.60 -5.14 -2.30
N SER A 347 -15.62 -3.78 -2.15
CA SER A 347 -16.84 -2.99 -2.15
C SER A 347 -17.19 -2.35 -3.50
N ASP A 348 -16.22 -2.13 -4.39
CA ASP A 348 -16.43 -1.47 -5.68
C ASP A 348 -16.07 -2.36 -6.88
N VAL A 349 -14.82 -2.82 -6.96
CA VAL A 349 -14.33 -3.56 -8.14
C VAL A 349 -15.01 -4.92 -8.27
N LEU A 350 -15.06 -5.69 -7.21
CA LEU A 350 -15.64 -7.03 -7.21
C LEU A 350 -17.14 -7.05 -7.54
N PRO A 351 -18.02 -6.26 -6.88
CA PRO A 351 -19.43 -6.21 -7.23
C PRO A 351 -19.66 -5.80 -8.70
N ARG A 352 -18.88 -4.84 -9.19
CA ARG A 352 -18.95 -4.40 -10.61
C ARG A 352 -18.54 -5.51 -11.56
N ALA A 353 -17.46 -6.26 -11.25
CA ALA A 353 -17.03 -7.40 -12.07
C ALA A 353 -18.12 -8.46 -12.18
N ILE A 354 -18.76 -8.80 -11.07
CA ILE A 354 -19.82 -9.80 -11.04
C ILE A 354 -21.05 -9.30 -11.80
N LYS A 355 -21.58 -8.12 -11.50
CA LYS A 355 -22.81 -7.59 -12.09
C LYS A 355 -22.68 -7.27 -13.58
N LYS A 356 -21.59 -6.61 -13.97
CA LYS A 356 -21.43 -6.09 -15.33
C LYS A 356 -20.72 -7.04 -16.28
N TYR A 357 -19.78 -7.84 -15.74
CA TYR A 357 -18.90 -8.71 -16.52
C TYR A 357 -19.11 -10.21 -16.26
N GLY A 358 -20.11 -10.56 -15.45
CA GLY A 358 -20.60 -11.91 -15.27
C GLY A 358 -19.76 -12.83 -14.38
N GLY A 359 -18.82 -12.27 -13.57
CA GLY A 359 -18.07 -13.09 -12.64
C GLY A 359 -16.72 -12.53 -12.22
N VAL A 360 -15.84 -13.43 -11.78
CA VAL A 360 -14.56 -13.12 -11.13
C VAL A 360 -13.33 -13.50 -11.97
N SER A 361 -13.50 -13.72 -13.29
CA SER A 361 -12.35 -13.96 -14.16
C SER A 361 -11.39 -12.75 -14.14
N ALA A 362 -10.10 -13.00 -14.42
CA ALA A 362 -9.11 -11.91 -14.47
C ALA A 362 -9.52 -10.81 -15.46
N ASP A 363 -10.12 -11.15 -16.60
CA ASP A 363 -10.65 -10.19 -17.56
C ASP A 363 -11.81 -9.36 -17.00
N ALA A 364 -12.74 -10.00 -16.27
CA ALA A 364 -13.87 -9.30 -15.64
C ALA A 364 -13.38 -8.33 -14.55
N LEU A 365 -12.49 -8.80 -13.69
CA LEU A 365 -11.89 -7.98 -12.63
C LEU A 365 -11.08 -6.80 -13.21
N ALA A 366 -10.26 -7.04 -14.23
CA ALA A 366 -9.46 -5.99 -14.87
C ALA A 366 -10.31 -4.94 -15.56
N LYS A 367 -11.39 -5.34 -16.26
CA LYS A 367 -12.35 -4.39 -16.86
C LYS A 367 -13.06 -3.57 -15.79
N ALA A 368 -13.52 -4.22 -14.72
CA ALA A 368 -14.17 -3.55 -13.61
C ALA A 368 -13.23 -2.55 -12.90
N ALA A 369 -11.97 -2.92 -12.66
CA ALA A 369 -10.98 -2.03 -12.07
C ALA A 369 -10.72 -0.78 -12.94
N ARG A 370 -10.56 -0.93 -14.26
CA ARG A 370 -10.34 0.22 -15.18
C ARG A 370 -11.51 1.19 -15.23
N GLU A 371 -12.71 0.74 -14.93
CA GLU A 371 -13.90 1.60 -14.87
C GLU A 371 -14.08 2.29 -13.53
N THR A 372 -13.22 2.01 -12.53
CA THR A 372 -13.30 2.70 -11.24
C THR A 372 -13.08 4.20 -11.43
N ALA A 373 -14.09 5.00 -11.00
CA ALA A 373 -14.09 6.46 -11.08
C ALA A 373 -14.66 7.02 -9.78
N ILE A 374 -13.88 6.94 -8.71
CA ILE A 374 -14.26 7.42 -7.38
C ILE A 374 -13.74 8.86 -7.21
N PRO A 375 -14.57 9.82 -6.82
CA PRO A 375 -14.14 11.19 -6.55
C PRO A 375 -13.30 11.27 -5.26
N ASP A 376 -12.62 12.38 -5.06
CA ASP A 376 -11.97 12.69 -3.79
C ASP A 376 -12.98 12.68 -2.65
N GLY A 377 -12.60 12.19 -1.50
CA GLY A 377 -13.48 11.89 -0.36
C GLY A 377 -14.17 10.52 -0.44
N GLY A 378 -14.14 9.83 -1.56
CA GLY A 378 -14.78 8.52 -1.76
C GLY A 378 -13.93 7.31 -1.32
N THR A 379 -12.71 7.52 -0.80
CA THR A 379 -11.89 6.48 -0.16
C THR A 379 -11.54 6.87 1.27
N MET A 380 -11.16 5.90 2.10
CA MET A 380 -10.72 6.19 3.47
C MET A 380 -9.44 7.03 3.52
N LEU A 381 -8.63 7.00 2.44
CA LEU A 381 -7.41 7.79 2.28
C LEU A 381 -7.67 9.22 1.79
N GLY A 382 -8.93 9.58 1.52
CA GLY A 382 -9.34 10.92 1.13
C GLY A 382 -9.11 11.27 -0.35
N PHE A 383 -8.20 10.63 -1.05
CA PHE A 383 -8.07 10.79 -2.51
C PHE A 383 -9.02 9.87 -3.27
N GLY A 384 -9.36 10.26 -4.49
CA GLY A 384 -10.20 9.47 -5.37
C GLY A 384 -9.46 8.33 -6.08
N VAL A 385 -10.16 7.61 -6.94
CA VAL A 385 -9.57 6.52 -7.73
C VAL A 385 -9.92 6.66 -9.20
N LYS A 386 -8.88 6.60 -10.04
CA LYS A 386 -8.99 6.44 -11.49
C LYS A 386 -7.71 5.75 -11.97
N PHE A 387 -7.83 4.56 -12.52
CA PHE A 387 -6.67 3.84 -13.02
C PHE A 387 -6.30 4.28 -14.44
N ASP A 388 -4.98 4.35 -14.70
CA ASP A 388 -4.45 4.57 -16.04
C ASP A 388 -4.87 3.45 -17.00
N GLY A 389 -5.10 3.83 -18.25
CA GLY A 389 -5.44 2.93 -19.34
C GLY A 389 -4.31 1.96 -19.67
N ILE A 390 -4.64 0.91 -20.43
CA ILE A 390 -3.65 -0.13 -20.80
C ILE A 390 -2.53 0.40 -21.68
N ASP A 391 -2.79 1.44 -22.46
CA ASP A 391 -1.82 2.05 -23.37
C ASP A 391 -0.95 3.12 -22.70
N GLU A 392 -1.26 3.48 -21.46
CA GLU A 392 -0.50 4.47 -20.70
C GLU A 392 0.75 3.85 -20.04
N PRO A 393 1.83 4.64 -19.85
CA PRO A 393 3.08 4.14 -19.26
C PRO A 393 2.91 3.52 -17.88
N MET A 394 1.94 4.00 -17.10
CA MET A 394 1.63 3.50 -15.75
C MET A 394 0.31 2.71 -15.73
N ALA A 395 0.07 1.90 -16.75
CA ALA A 395 -1.15 1.10 -16.86
C ALA A 395 -1.51 0.39 -15.54
N GLY A 396 -2.73 0.61 -15.04
CA GLY A 396 -3.20 0.06 -13.74
C GLY A 396 -2.81 0.84 -12.49
N GLN A 397 -2.10 1.98 -12.61
CA GLN A 397 -1.84 2.91 -11.51
C GLN A 397 -3.03 3.83 -11.25
N ASN A 398 -3.37 4.05 -9.99
CA ASN A 398 -4.31 5.12 -9.63
C ASN A 398 -3.65 6.50 -9.83
N THR A 399 -4.20 7.29 -10.74
CA THR A 399 -3.70 8.63 -11.09
C THR A 399 -4.11 9.72 -10.11
N ARG A 400 -5.05 9.44 -9.20
CA ARG A 400 -5.54 10.39 -8.17
C ARG A 400 -4.84 10.23 -6.83
N ALA A 401 -4.06 9.17 -6.67
CA ALA A 401 -3.35 8.93 -5.43
C ALA A 401 -2.15 9.87 -5.26
N PHE A 402 -1.98 10.40 -4.06
CA PHE A 402 -0.85 11.26 -3.71
C PHE A 402 -0.42 11.01 -2.26
N PRO A 403 0.88 11.13 -1.93
CA PRO A 403 1.37 11.07 -0.57
C PRO A 403 1.31 12.45 0.09
N VAL A 404 1.40 12.45 1.42
CA VAL A 404 1.55 13.64 2.25
C VAL A 404 2.88 13.58 3.01
N VAL A 405 3.34 14.72 3.54
CA VAL A 405 4.42 14.73 4.53
C VAL A 405 3.81 14.89 5.91
N ILE A 406 4.19 13.97 6.78
CA ILE A 406 3.78 13.91 8.18
C ILE A 406 4.98 14.35 9.04
N GLN A 407 4.76 15.05 10.13
CA GLN A 407 5.78 15.33 11.15
C GLN A 407 5.35 14.76 12.49
N TYR A 408 6.27 14.07 13.16
CA TYR A 408 6.07 13.52 14.50
C TYR A 408 6.50 14.53 15.55
N ILE A 409 5.58 14.99 16.40
CA ILE A 409 5.84 15.95 17.46
C ILE A 409 5.11 15.52 18.72
N ASP A 410 5.86 15.29 19.80
CA ASP A 410 5.34 14.92 21.12
C ASP A 410 4.33 13.77 21.07
N ASP A 411 4.75 12.67 20.43
CA ASP A 411 3.98 11.44 20.24
C ASP A 411 2.66 11.61 19.45
N LYS A 412 2.62 12.63 18.58
CA LYS A 412 1.53 12.90 17.65
C LYS A 412 2.05 13.05 16.23
N ALA A 413 1.23 12.65 15.26
CA ALA A 413 1.47 12.87 13.85
C ALA A 413 0.69 14.10 13.37
N TYR A 414 1.31 14.93 12.55
CA TYR A 414 0.68 16.10 11.93
C TYR A 414 1.00 16.10 10.44
N VAL A 415 0.00 16.22 9.60
CA VAL A 415 0.21 16.49 8.17
C VAL A 415 0.74 17.93 8.03
N VAL A 416 1.91 18.05 7.39
CA VAL A 416 2.58 19.35 7.20
C VAL A 416 2.69 19.74 5.72
N TRP A 417 2.40 18.84 4.80
CA TRP A 417 2.40 19.07 3.36
C TRP A 417 1.52 18.03 2.62
N PRO A 418 0.83 18.39 1.51
CA PRO A 418 0.74 19.72 0.90
C PRO A 418 -0.09 20.71 1.73
N LYS A 419 -0.02 22.01 1.38
CA LYS A 419 -0.75 23.08 2.10
C LYS A 419 -2.26 22.85 2.16
N SER A 420 -2.84 22.21 1.15
CA SER A 420 -4.27 21.87 1.12
C SER A 420 -4.71 20.87 2.21
N GLN A 421 -3.78 20.10 2.75
CA GLN A 421 -3.99 19.10 3.81
C GLN A 421 -3.30 19.49 5.13
N GLN A 422 -2.60 20.63 5.15
CA GLN A 422 -1.73 21.05 6.23
C GLN A 422 -2.50 21.26 7.53
N GLN A 423 -2.04 20.61 8.59
CA GLN A 423 -2.53 20.76 9.97
C GLN A 423 -1.62 21.65 10.80
N ARG A 424 -0.33 21.74 10.41
CA ARG A 424 0.69 22.50 11.12
C ARG A 424 1.82 22.91 10.16
N GLU A 425 2.48 24.04 10.45
CA GLU A 425 3.71 24.42 9.73
C GLU A 425 4.86 23.44 10.05
N PRO A 426 5.68 23.05 9.05
CA PRO A 426 6.81 22.15 9.25
C PRO A 426 7.92 22.85 10.08
N MET A 427 8.55 22.09 10.97
CA MET A 427 9.57 22.59 11.88
C MET A 427 10.87 21.79 11.74
N LYS A 428 12.03 22.48 11.69
CA LYS A 428 13.32 21.81 11.81
C LYS A 428 13.55 21.27 13.22
N LEU A 429 14.56 20.44 13.39
CA LEU A 429 14.99 19.94 14.69
C LEU A 429 15.28 21.09 15.66
N PRO A 430 14.82 21.02 16.93
CA PRO A 430 15.16 21.98 17.94
C PRO A 430 16.65 21.83 18.35
N ALA A 431 17.25 22.90 18.88
CA ALA A 431 18.65 22.88 19.32
C ALA A 431 18.96 21.81 20.39
N SER A 432 17.93 21.35 21.11
CA SER A 432 18.04 20.27 22.11
C SER A 432 18.16 18.88 21.49
N SER A 433 17.87 18.71 20.19
CA SER A 433 18.02 17.42 19.54
C SER A 433 19.49 16.99 19.45
N PRO A 434 19.84 15.73 19.72
CA PRO A 434 21.21 15.24 19.60
C PRO A 434 21.72 15.26 18.14
N TYR A 435 20.83 15.38 17.16
CA TYR A 435 21.19 15.52 15.75
C TYR A 435 21.23 16.96 15.26
N ALA A 436 20.80 17.95 16.06
CA ALA A 436 20.73 19.33 15.59
C ALA A 436 22.09 19.84 15.13
N ALA A 437 22.12 20.50 13.96
CA ALA A 437 23.27 21.27 13.51
C ALA A 437 23.50 22.46 14.49
N GLN A 438 24.73 22.62 14.95
CA GLN A 438 25.12 23.72 15.84
C GLN A 438 25.22 25.02 15.08
#